data_1282be1523ff170fe11f12ed33adc80b
#
_entry.id   1282be1523ff170fe11f12ed33adc80b
#
_cell.length_a   1.000
_cell.length_b   1.000
_cell.length_c   1.000
_cell.angle_alpha   90.00
_cell.angle_beta   90.00
_cell.angle_gamma   90.00
#
_symmetry.space_group_name_H-M   'P 1'
#
loop_
_entity.id
_entity.type
_entity.pdbx_description
1 polymer ?
#
loop_
_entity_poly.entity_id
_entity_poly.type
_entity_poly.pdbx_seq_one_letter_code
_entity_poly.pdbx_strand_id
1 'polypeptide(L)'
;MPILKAQDVSKQYKLAQHIVVNALSHVDLAVEPGEFIAIMGPSGSGKSTLLHLLGGMDRPTSGEIVLDGQRISTLGERELTLLRRRKVGFIFQFFNLIPTLDTEENILLPVLIDGKRKQQYLPKLDEILHLVGLDNRRQHRPGQLSGGEQQRVSIARALITEPSIILADEPTGNLDSAIGLKIIELLKRLSTTYQQAIVVVTHDPRVANLAHRVVHLRDGQVSQPNPT
;
A
#
# COMPACT_ATOMS: atom_id res chain seq x y z
N MET A 1 17.55 -6.31 8.68
CA MET A 1 16.89 -5.18 9.37
C MET A 1 15.55 -4.94 8.70
N PRO A 2 14.48 -4.80 9.48
CA PRO A 2 13.15 -4.55 8.90
C PRO A 2 13.15 -3.26 8.06
N ILE A 3 12.45 -3.31 6.93
CA ILE A 3 12.26 -2.16 6.05
C ILE A 3 11.28 -1.16 6.66
N LEU A 4 10.34 -1.66 7.46
CA LEU A 4 9.37 -0.87 8.21
C LEU A 4 9.23 -1.43 9.62
N LYS A 5 9.19 -0.54 10.61
CA LYS A 5 8.99 -0.89 12.02
C LYS A 5 8.06 0.11 12.68
N ALA A 6 6.98 -0.37 13.26
CA ALA A 6 6.10 0.36 14.17
C ALA A 6 6.36 -0.16 15.58
N GLN A 7 6.52 0.74 16.56
CA GLN A 7 6.79 0.42 17.97
C GLN A 7 5.83 1.21 18.85
N ASP A 8 5.06 0.48 19.64
CA ASP A 8 4.10 1.03 20.62
C ASP A 8 3.16 2.09 20.02
N VAL A 9 2.73 1.87 18.76
CA VAL A 9 1.97 2.85 18.00
C VAL A 9 0.53 2.90 18.46
N SER A 10 0.07 4.10 18.86
CA SER A 10 -1.33 4.37 19.21
C SER A 10 -1.88 5.54 18.39
N LYS A 11 -3.18 5.48 18.07
CA LYS A 11 -3.87 6.54 17.36
C LYS A 11 -5.22 6.83 17.96
N GLN A 12 -5.43 8.11 18.30
CA GLN A 12 -6.70 8.63 18.78
C GLN A 12 -7.22 9.72 17.83
N TYR A 13 -8.50 9.69 17.54
CA TYR A 13 -9.21 10.76 16.82
C TYR A 13 -10.15 11.48 17.78
N LYS A 14 -10.04 12.79 17.83
CA LYS A 14 -10.98 13.66 18.56
C LYS A 14 -12.06 14.12 17.59
N LEU A 15 -13.27 13.56 17.70
CA LEU A 15 -14.39 13.86 16.81
C LEU A 15 -15.21 15.08 17.27
N ALA A 16 -15.29 15.32 18.59
CA ALA A 16 -15.94 16.49 19.22
C ALA A 16 -15.30 16.74 20.59
N GLN A 17 -15.75 17.81 21.29
CA GLN A 17 -15.13 18.23 22.56
C GLN A 17 -14.99 17.11 23.62
N HIS A 18 -15.80 16.05 23.53
CA HIS A 18 -15.80 14.95 24.51
C HIS A 18 -15.80 13.54 23.88
N ILE A 19 -15.70 13.41 22.55
CA ILE A 19 -15.70 12.14 21.87
C ILE A 19 -14.31 11.83 21.36
N VAL A 20 -13.64 10.86 21.98
CA VAL A 20 -12.34 10.32 21.55
C VAL A 20 -12.53 8.89 21.09
N VAL A 21 -12.09 8.61 19.86
CA VAL A 21 -12.07 7.25 19.30
C VAL A 21 -10.63 6.76 19.31
N ASN A 22 -10.38 5.67 20.05
CA ASN A 22 -9.10 4.96 20.03
C ASN A 22 -9.09 4.03 18.80
N ALA A 23 -8.47 4.47 17.72
CA ALA A 23 -8.40 3.70 16.48
C ALA A 23 -7.30 2.62 16.54
N LEU A 24 -6.20 2.89 17.25
CA LEU A 24 -5.11 1.95 17.49
C LEU A 24 -4.58 2.11 18.91
N SER A 25 -4.15 1.02 19.52
CA SER A 25 -3.62 0.96 20.88
C SER A 25 -2.43 0.00 20.97
N HIS A 26 -1.25 0.55 21.23
CA HIS A 26 0.00 -0.19 21.48
C HIS A 26 0.33 -1.24 20.40
N VAL A 27 0.31 -0.82 19.13
CA VAL A 27 0.58 -1.70 17.98
C VAL A 27 2.08 -1.79 17.73
N ASP A 28 2.60 -3.02 17.74
CA ASP A 28 3.93 -3.37 17.27
C ASP A 28 3.85 -4.17 15.96
N LEU A 29 4.63 -3.75 14.96
CA LEU A 29 4.71 -4.42 13.67
C LEU A 29 6.08 -4.19 13.06
N ALA A 30 6.73 -5.26 12.57
CA ALA A 30 7.92 -5.17 11.75
C ALA A 30 7.65 -5.85 10.40
N VAL A 31 8.22 -5.30 9.32
CA VAL A 31 8.14 -5.85 7.96
C VAL A 31 9.57 -5.98 7.43
N GLU A 32 9.95 -7.17 7.02
CA GLU A 32 11.26 -7.44 6.44
C GLU A 32 11.26 -7.16 4.92
N PRO A 33 12.43 -6.88 4.31
CA PRO A 33 12.55 -6.78 2.85
C PRO A 33 12.00 -8.05 2.17
N GLY A 34 11.21 -7.88 1.11
CA GLY A 34 10.61 -9.00 0.39
C GLY A 34 9.45 -9.68 1.13
N GLU A 35 9.09 -9.26 2.34
CA GLU A 35 8.00 -9.86 3.08
C GLU A 35 6.64 -9.41 2.55
N PHE A 36 5.71 -10.35 2.36
CA PHE A 36 4.30 -10.10 2.06
C PHE A 36 3.46 -10.37 3.31
N ILE A 37 2.92 -9.32 3.92
CA ILE A 37 2.08 -9.39 5.12
C ILE A 37 0.63 -9.09 4.77
N ALA A 38 -0.30 -9.91 5.28
CA ALA A 38 -1.72 -9.59 5.27
C ALA A 38 -2.16 -9.13 6.68
N ILE A 39 -2.77 -7.95 6.77
CA ILE A 39 -3.42 -7.45 7.98
C ILE A 39 -4.92 -7.71 7.86
N MET A 40 -5.44 -8.56 8.70
CA MET A 40 -6.84 -8.99 8.71
C MET A 40 -7.56 -8.53 9.97
N GLY A 41 -8.89 -8.40 9.87
CA GLY A 41 -9.74 -8.07 11.02
C GLY A 41 -11.11 -7.55 10.57
N PRO A 42 -12.09 -7.44 11.48
CA PRO A 42 -13.42 -6.93 11.16
C PRO A 42 -13.38 -5.48 10.69
N SER A 43 -14.49 -5.02 10.09
CA SER A 43 -14.66 -3.60 9.76
C SER A 43 -14.55 -2.75 11.05
N GLY A 44 -13.89 -1.60 10.95
CA GLY A 44 -13.67 -0.71 12.11
C GLY A 44 -12.54 -1.14 13.05
N SER A 45 -11.82 -2.23 12.82
CA SER A 45 -10.74 -2.67 13.72
C SER A 45 -9.46 -1.81 13.68
N GLY A 46 -9.39 -0.79 12.81
CA GLY A 46 -8.23 0.10 12.70
C GLY A 46 -7.25 -0.21 11.56
N LYS A 47 -7.54 -1.16 10.67
CA LYS A 47 -6.64 -1.62 9.60
C LYS A 47 -6.17 -0.51 8.67
N SER A 48 -7.11 0.23 8.07
CA SER A 48 -6.76 1.36 7.17
C SER A 48 -6.06 2.48 7.94
N THR A 49 -6.42 2.72 9.22
CA THR A 49 -5.69 3.66 10.08
C THR A 49 -4.23 3.22 10.24
N LEU A 50 -3.99 1.94 10.54
CA LEU A 50 -2.63 1.42 10.65
C LEU A 50 -1.88 1.59 9.33
N LEU A 51 -2.48 1.21 8.20
CA LEU A 51 -1.86 1.36 6.88
C LEU A 51 -1.49 2.82 6.58
N HIS A 52 -2.37 3.78 6.90
CA HIS A 52 -2.12 5.21 6.71
C HIS A 52 -0.95 5.71 7.58
N LEU A 53 -0.87 5.25 8.83
CA LEU A 53 0.26 5.60 9.71
C LEU A 53 1.58 5.03 9.20
N LEU A 54 1.58 3.75 8.78
CA LEU A 54 2.76 3.07 8.23
C LEU A 54 3.30 3.77 6.97
N GLY A 55 2.40 4.31 6.16
CA GLY A 55 2.75 5.07 4.95
C GLY A 55 2.97 6.57 5.17
N GLY A 56 2.87 7.07 6.39
CA GLY A 56 3.02 8.48 6.69
C GLY A 56 1.93 9.38 6.09
N MET A 57 0.73 8.84 5.83
CA MET A 57 -0.44 9.64 5.42
C MET A 57 -1.11 10.31 6.62
N ASP A 58 -0.91 9.76 7.81
CA ASP A 58 -1.33 10.32 9.08
C ASP A 58 -0.21 10.13 10.12
N ARG A 59 -0.34 10.75 11.30
CA ARG A 59 0.64 10.69 12.37
C ARG A 59 0.10 9.88 13.55
N PRO A 60 0.91 9.05 14.20
CA PRO A 60 0.52 8.41 15.44
C PRO A 60 0.32 9.47 16.54
N THR A 61 -0.55 9.18 17.51
CA THR A 61 -0.71 9.97 18.74
C THR A 61 0.45 9.71 19.69
N SER A 62 0.93 8.46 19.75
CA SER A 62 2.13 8.05 20.48
C SER A 62 2.80 6.86 19.77
N GLY A 63 4.01 6.55 20.17
CA GLY A 63 4.84 5.52 19.56
C GLY A 63 5.66 6.02 18.38
N GLU A 64 6.37 5.11 17.74
CA GLU A 64 7.33 5.42 16.71
C GLU A 64 7.15 4.56 15.47
N ILE A 65 7.34 5.15 14.28
CA ILE A 65 7.38 4.43 13.01
C ILE A 65 8.69 4.79 12.30
N VAL A 66 9.43 3.75 11.92
CA VAL A 66 10.67 3.83 11.14
C VAL A 66 10.44 3.16 9.80
N LEU A 67 10.69 3.86 8.70
CA LEU A 67 10.63 3.34 7.34
C LEU A 67 11.97 3.57 6.65
N ASP A 68 12.56 2.51 6.10
CA ASP A 68 13.85 2.55 5.40
C ASP A 68 14.92 3.31 6.21
N GLY A 69 15.02 3.02 7.50
CA GLY A 69 15.94 3.64 8.45
C GLY A 69 15.58 5.06 8.90
N GLN A 70 14.50 5.67 8.38
CA GLN A 70 14.05 7.01 8.78
C GLN A 70 12.88 6.96 9.75
N ARG A 71 12.97 7.68 10.85
CA ARG A 71 11.87 7.86 11.81
C ARG A 71 10.82 8.82 11.24
N ILE A 72 9.75 8.25 10.63
CA ILE A 72 8.74 9.04 9.92
C ILE A 72 7.75 9.73 10.85
N SER A 73 7.56 9.24 12.07
CA SER A 73 6.66 9.84 13.08
C SER A 73 7.06 11.26 13.51
N THR A 74 8.32 11.65 13.31
CA THR A 74 8.86 12.97 13.71
C THR A 74 9.17 13.90 12.54
N LEU A 75 9.03 13.44 11.28
CA LEU A 75 9.30 14.25 10.09
C LEU A 75 8.32 15.42 9.94
N GLY A 76 8.80 16.55 9.39
CA GLY A 76 7.96 17.65 8.93
C GLY A 76 7.09 17.26 7.73
N GLU A 77 6.02 18.02 7.45
CA GLU A 77 5.09 17.71 6.33
C GLU A 77 5.78 17.63 4.96
N ARG A 78 6.74 18.52 4.71
CA ARG A 78 7.51 18.51 3.46
C ARG A 78 8.34 17.23 3.29
N GLU A 79 9.03 16.83 4.35
CA GLU A 79 9.87 15.62 4.36
C GLU A 79 9.01 14.37 4.23
N LEU A 80 7.89 14.32 4.95
CA LEU A 80 6.93 13.23 4.89
C LEU A 80 6.32 13.09 3.49
N THR A 81 6.03 14.22 2.82
CA THR A 81 5.54 14.22 1.43
C THR A 81 6.58 13.67 0.47
N LEU A 82 7.85 14.05 0.61
CA LEU A 82 8.94 13.52 -0.22
C LEU A 82 9.18 12.03 0.03
N LEU A 83 9.12 11.60 1.29
CA LEU A 83 9.26 10.20 1.67
C LEU A 83 8.13 9.37 1.05
N ARG A 84 6.86 9.77 1.20
CA ARG A 84 5.71 9.07 0.59
C ARG A 84 5.90 8.91 -0.92
N ARG A 85 6.28 9.98 -1.59
CA ARG A 85 6.46 9.98 -3.05
C ARG A 85 7.54 9.03 -3.53
N ARG A 86 8.63 8.87 -2.76
CA ARG A 86 9.82 8.14 -3.18
C ARG A 86 9.96 6.74 -2.61
N LYS A 87 9.37 6.51 -1.43
CA LYS A 87 9.62 5.29 -0.64
C LYS A 87 8.38 4.43 -0.45
N VAL A 88 7.18 4.96 -0.73
CA VAL A 88 5.92 4.26 -0.49
C VAL A 88 5.10 4.18 -1.76
N GLY A 89 4.76 2.96 -2.18
CA GLY A 89 3.77 2.71 -3.22
C GLY A 89 2.41 2.45 -2.59
N PHE A 90 1.41 3.28 -2.87
CA PHE A 90 0.03 3.04 -2.39
C PHE A 90 -0.83 2.41 -3.47
N ILE A 91 -1.58 1.37 -3.09
CA ILE A 91 -2.64 0.74 -3.88
C ILE A 91 -3.94 0.85 -3.09
N PHE A 92 -4.98 1.42 -3.71
CA PHE A 92 -6.27 1.67 -3.07
C PHE A 92 -7.36 0.77 -3.65
N GLN A 93 -8.44 0.57 -2.90
CA GLN A 93 -9.62 -0.17 -3.32
C GLN A 93 -10.30 0.46 -4.55
N PHE A 94 -10.36 1.80 -4.64
CA PHE A 94 -10.96 2.56 -5.74
C PHE A 94 -9.93 3.04 -6.76
N PHE A 95 -8.90 2.29 -7.07
CA PHE A 95 -7.85 2.52 -8.07
C PHE A 95 -7.24 3.94 -8.06
N ASN A 96 -8.02 4.99 -7.80
CA ASN A 96 -7.64 6.42 -7.74
C ASN A 96 -6.85 6.87 -8.99
N LEU A 97 -7.31 6.43 -10.17
CA LEU A 97 -6.77 6.89 -11.45
C LEU A 97 -7.38 8.23 -11.82
N ILE A 98 -6.59 9.07 -12.50
CA ILE A 98 -7.06 10.35 -13.04
C ILE A 98 -7.76 10.06 -14.37
N PRO A 99 -9.09 10.32 -14.49
CA PRO A 99 -9.88 9.88 -15.65
C PRO A 99 -9.47 10.52 -16.98
N THR A 100 -8.89 11.72 -16.93
CA THR A 100 -8.44 12.49 -18.10
C THR A 100 -7.09 12.05 -18.63
N LEU A 101 -6.30 11.35 -17.83
CA LEU A 101 -5.00 10.83 -18.19
C LEU A 101 -5.11 9.40 -18.75
N ASP A 102 -4.24 9.05 -19.68
CA ASP A 102 -4.12 7.69 -20.17
C ASP A 102 -3.34 6.78 -19.16
N THR A 103 -3.16 5.52 -19.51
CA THR A 103 -2.44 4.53 -18.69
C THR A 103 -0.99 4.96 -18.41
N GLU A 104 -0.25 5.37 -19.45
CA GLU A 104 1.12 5.82 -19.30
C GLU A 104 1.22 7.05 -18.39
N GLU A 105 0.37 8.04 -18.62
CA GLU A 105 0.34 9.28 -17.84
C GLU A 105 -0.02 9.02 -16.37
N ASN A 106 -1.00 8.14 -16.10
CA ASN A 106 -1.35 7.73 -14.74
C ASN A 106 -0.18 7.03 -14.02
N ILE A 107 0.54 6.14 -14.71
CA ILE A 107 1.70 5.43 -14.14
C ILE A 107 2.84 6.39 -13.86
N LEU A 108 3.15 7.30 -14.78
CA LEU A 108 4.25 8.25 -14.65
C LEU A 108 3.98 9.43 -13.71
N LEU A 109 2.74 9.61 -13.28
CA LEU A 109 2.34 10.78 -12.48
C LEU A 109 3.22 11.03 -11.24
N PRO A 110 3.57 10.03 -10.39
CA PRO A 110 4.43 10.26 -9.23
C PRO A 110 5.83 10.79 -9.60
N VAL A 111 6.36 10.33 -10.72
CA VAL A 111 7.67 10.73 -11.26
C VAL A 111 7.64 12.18 -11.75
N LEU A 112 6.57 12.55 -12.46
CA LEU A 112 6.38 13.91 -12.98
C LEU A 112 6.17 14.92 -11.84
N ILE A 113 5.39 14.56 -10.81
CA ILE A 113 5.21 15.39 -9.61
C ILE A 113 6.52 15.56 -8.82
N ASP A 114 7.45 14.57 -8.88
CA ASP A 114 8.79 14.68 -8.28
C ASP A 114 9.75 15.54 -9.13
N GLY A 115 9.26 16.13 -10.22
CA GLY A 115 10.05 16.99 -11.11
C GLY A 115 11.03 16.25 -12.02
N LYS A 116 10.90 14.93 -12.13
CA LYS A 116 11.78 14.10 -12.97
C LYS A 116 11.31 14.11 -14.42
N ARG A 117 12.24 13.87 -15.35
CA ARG A 117 11.94 13.88 -16.79
C ARG A 117 11.35 12.53 -17.23
N LYS A 118 10.21 12.57 -17.91
CA LYS A 118 9.51 11.40 -18.46
C LYS A 118 10.44 10.44 -19.20
N GLN A 119 11.32 10.98 -20.06
CA GLN A 119 12.22 10.19 -20.93
C GLN A 119 13.13 9.23 -20.15
N GLN A 120 13.50 9.59 -18.93
CA GLN A 120 14.35 8.75 -18.07
C GLN A 120 13.63 7.50 -17.56
N TYR A 121 12.30 7.52 -17.56
CA TYR A 121 11.46 6.46 -17.02
C TYR A 121 10.76 5.60 -18.08
N LEU A 122 10.90 5.93 -19.37
CA LEU A 122 10.28 5.13 -20.43
C LEU A 122 10.74 3.66 -20.46
N PRO A 123 12.04 3.33 -20.31
CA PRO A 123 12.46 1.94 -20.25
C PRO A 123 11.82 1.19 -19.04
N LYS A 124 11.77 1.85 -17.89
CA LYS A 124 11.16 1.29 -16.69
C LYS A 124 9.64 1.14 -16.82
N LEU A 125 9.00 2.09 -17.48
CA LEU A 125 7.57 2.01 -17.80
C LEU A 125 7.27 0.79 -18.68
N ASP A 126 8.08 0.54 -19.71
CA ASP A 126 7.91 -0.61 -20.61
C ASP A 126 8.04 -1.94 -19.85
N GLU A 127 9.05 -2.06 -18.99
CA GLU A 127 9.22 -3.22 -18.09
C GLU A 127 8.00 -3.43 -17.17
N ILE A 128 7.49 -2.36 -16.56
CA ILE A 128 6.36 -2.43 -15.64
C ILE A 128 5.07 -2.76 -16.41
N LEU A 129 4.81 -2.15 -17.58
CA LEU A 129 3.66 -2.47 -18.42
C LEU A 129 3.64 -3.95 -18.79
N HIS A 130 4.80 -4.50 -19.18
CA HIS A 130 4.94 -5.92 -19.46
C HIS A 130 4.69 -6.78 -18.21
N LEU A 131 5.26 -6.41 -17.07
CA LEU A 131 5.11 -7.12 -15.79
C LEU A 131 3.65 -7.23 -15.35
N VAL A 132 2.86 -6.15 -15.53
CA VAL A 132 1.43 -6.12 -15.15
C VAL A 132 0.50 -6.55 -16.30
N GLY A 133 1.03 -6.88 -17.49
CA GLY A 133 0.26 -7.35 -18.65
C GLY A 133 -0.63 -6.25 -19.25
N LEU A 134 -0.08 -5.06 -19.43
CA LEU A 134 -0.76 -3.89 -19.99
C LEU A 134 -0.06 -3.31 -21.25
N ASP A 135 0.78 -4.10 -21.92
CA ASP A 135 1.55 -3.66 -23.11
C ASP A 135 0.65 -2.99 -24.17
N ASN A 136 -0.53 -3.57 -24.42
CA ASN A 136 -1.48 -3.09 -25.42
C ASN A 136 -2.52 -2.08 -24.87
N ARG A 137 -2.31 -1.57 -23.64
CA ARG A 137 -3.24 -0.65 -22.96
C ARG A 137 -2.62 0.72 -22.66
N ARG A 138 -1.42 0.98 -23.17
CA ARG A 138 -0.60 2.16 -22.84
C ARG A 138 -1.33 3.48 -22.99
N GLN A 139 -2.10 3.65 -24.06
CA GLN A 139 -2.83 4.89 -24.41
C GLN A 139 -4.32 4.85 -24.02
N HIS A 140 -4.78 3.78 -23.34
CA HIS A 140 -6.18 3.70 -22.92
C HIS A 140 -6.40 4.56 -21.67
N ARG A 141 -7.54 5.27 -21.65
CA ARG A 141 -8.00 6.00 -20.46
C ARG A 141 -8.74 5.06 -19.50
N PRO A 142 -8.84 5.41 -18.20
CA PRO A 142 -9.51 4.57 -17.21
C PRO A 142 -10.90 4.07 -17.61
N GLY A 143 -11.73 4.91 -18.26
CA GLY A 143 -13.06 4.52 -18.74
C GLY A 143 -13.07 3.48 -19.86
N GLN A 144 -11.93 3.18 -20.47
CA GLN A 144 -11.76 2.17 -21.51
C GLN A 144 -11.14 0.86 -20.98
N LEU A 145 -10.86 0.81 -19.68
CA LEU A 145 -10.21 -0.31 -18.99
C LEU A 145 -11.23 -1.04 -18.11
N SER A 146 -11.14 -2.37 -18.06
CA SER A 146 -11.83 -3.16 -17.05
C SER A 146 -11.33 -2.84 -15.64
N GLY A 147 -12.09 -3.17 -14.60
CA GLY A 147 -11.68 -2.95 -13.21
C GLY A 147 -10.33 -3.61 -12.87
N GLY A 148 -10.08 -4.82 -13.36
CA GLY A 148 -8.81 -5.50 -13.19
C GLY A 148 -7.65 -4.82 -13.94
N GLU A 149 -7.89 -4.25 -15.13
CA GLU A 149 -6.89 -3.45 -15.83
C GLU A 149 -6.60 -2.15 -15.09
N GLN A 150 -7.62 -1.45 -14.58
CA GLN A 150 -7.46 -0.26 -13.76
C GLN A 150 -6.64 -0.55 -12.50
N GLN A 151 -6.89 -1.68 -11.84
CA GLN A 151 -6.10 -2.08 -10.66
C GLN A 151 -4.65 -2.37 -11.04
N ARG A 152 -4.39 -3.01 -12.18
CA ARG A 152 -3.02 -3.20 -12.67
C ARG A 152 -2.32 -1.88 -13.00
N VAL A 153 -3.04 -0.87 -13.52
CA VAL A 153 -2.49 0.49 -13.68
C VAL A 153 -2.13 1.10 -12.32
N SER A 154 -2.98 0.94 -11.30
CA SER A 154 -2.70 1.41 -9.93
C SER A 154 -1.45 0.74 -9.33
N ILE A 155 -1.29 -0.57 -9.54
CA ILE A 155 -0.09 -1.32 -9.14
C ILE A 155 1.14 -0.81 -9.89
N ALA A 156 1.06 -0.63 -11.20
CA ALA A 156 2.15 -0.11 -12.02
C ALA A 156 2.58 1.30 -11.58
N ARG A 157 1.60 2.17 -11.26
CA ARG A 157 1.86 3.50 -10.70
C ARG A 157 2.57 3.43 -9.34
N ALA A 158 2.21 2.46 -8.51
CA ALA A 158 2.88 2.27 -7.22
C ALA A 158 4.33 1.80 -7.39
N LEU A 159 4.66 1.07 -8.45
CA LEU A 159 6.00 0.50 -8.71
C LEU A 159 6.97 1.46 -9.40
N ILE A 160 6.48 2.46 -10.16
CA ILE A 160 7.34 3.26 -11.06
C ILE A 160 8.43 4.05 -10.32
N THR A 161 8.22 4.37 -9.05
CA THR A 161 9.18 5.08 -8.21
C THR A 161 10.17 4.15 -7.51
N GLU A 162 10.08 2.83 -7.71
CA GLU A 162 10.86 1.80 -7.00
C GLU A 162 10.77 1.96 -5.48
N PRO A 163 9.57 1.89 -4.91
CA PRO A 163 9.36 2.16 -3.51
C PRO A 163 10.01 1.10 -2.62
N SER A 164 10.41 1.49 -1.41
CA SER A 164 10.91 0.55 -0.40
C SER A 164 9.82 -0.41 0.09
N ILE A 165 8.55 0.04 0.09
CA ILE A 165 7.39 -0.75 0.51
C ILE A 165 6.14 -0.41 -0.31
N ILE A 166 5.30 -1.41 -0.56
CA ILE A 166 3.95 -1.25 -1.10
C ILE A 166 2.93 -1.45 0.02
N LEU A 167 2.01 -0.50 0.14
CA LEU A 167 0.89 -0.52 1.08
C LEU A 167 -0.42 -0.58 0.29
N ALA A 168 -1.19 -1.65 0.48
CA ALA A 168 -2.42 -1.90 -0.27
C ALA A 168 -3.64 -1.96 0.66
N ASP A 169 -4.62 -1.11 0.42
CA ASP A 169 -5.90 -1.09 1.15
C ASP A 169 -6.98 -1.75 0.30
N GLU A 170 -7.43 -2.95 0.69
CA GLU A 170 -8.44 -3.77 0.02
C GLU A 170 -8.25 -3.85 -1.52
N PRO A 171 -7.08 -4.28 -2.02
CA PRO A 171 -6.72 -4.16 -3.44
C PRO A 171 -7.60 -5.00 -4.39
N THR A 172 -8.45 -5.86 -3.85
CA THR A 172 -9.36 -6.73 -4.61
C THR A 172 -10.84 -6.46 -4.30
N GLY A 173 -11.15 -5.52 -3.40
CA GLY A 173 -12.49 -5.30 -2.89
C GLY A 173 -13.54 -4.91 -3.94
N ASN A 174 -13.13 -4.35 -5.06
CA ASN A 174 -14.01 -3.94 -6.17
C ASN A 174 -13.88 -4.84 -7.41
N LEU A 175 -13.30 -6.04 -7.28
CA LEU A 175 -13.06 -6.97 -8.37
C LEU A 175 -13.82 -8.27 -8.16
N ASP A 176 -14.20 -8.92 -9.27
CA ASP A 176 -14.69 -10.29 -9.18
C ASP A 176 -13.61 -11.26 -8.68
N SER A 177 -14.04 -12.42 -8.19
CA SER A 177 -13.16 -13.38 -7.53
C SER A 177 -12.01 -13.87 -8.39
N ALA A 178 -12.22 -14.05 -9.69
CA ALA A 178 -11.20 -14.59 -10.61
C ALA A 178 -10.15 -13.51 -10.93
N ILE A 179 -10.59 -12.28 -11.15
CA ILE A 179 -9.69 -11.14 -11.37
C ILE A 179 -8.94 -10.81 -10.09
N GLY A 180 -9.64 -10.80 -8.94
CA GLY A 180 -9.02 -10.58 -7.63
C GLY A 180 -7.88 -11.54 -7.36
N LEU A 181 -8.05 -12.83 -7.66
CA LEU A 181 -6.99 -13.84 -7.49
C LEU A 181 -5.74 -13.49 -8.31
N LYS A 182 -5.90 -13.09 -9.59
CA LYS A 182 -4.77 -12.68 -10.45
C LYS A 182 -4.02 -11.47 -9.89
N ILE A 183 -4.73 -10.53 -9.26
CA ILE A 183 -4.12 -9.37 -8.60
C ILE A 183 -3.28 -9.82 -7.39
N ILE A 184 -3.81 -10.73 -6.57
CA ILE A 184 -3.07 -11.24 -5.40
C ILE A 184 -1.82 -12.02 -5.83
N GLU A 185 -1.95 -12.86 -6.87
CA GLU A 185 -0.82 -13.60 -7.46
C GLU A 185 0.26 -12.66 -8.01
N LEU A 186 -0.14 -11.55 -8.65
CA LEU A 186 0.78 -10.51 -9.08
C LEU A 186 1.53 -9.89 -7.89
N LEU A 187 0.82 -9.52 -6.81
CA LEU A 187 1.44 -8.98 -5.59
C LEU A 187 2.38 -10.01 -4.96
N LYS A 188 1.98 -11.28 -4.88
CA LYS A 188 2.86 -12.37 -4.39
C LYS A 188 4.13 -12.48 -5.23
N ARG A 189 4.01 -12.44 -6.56
CA ARG A 189 5.16 -12.48 -7.48
C ARG A 189 6.09 -11.27 -7.26
N LEU A 190 5.54 -10.08 -7.05
CA LEU A 190 6.34 -8.88 -6.73
C LEU A 190 7.17 -9.09 -5.46
N SER A 191 6.57 -9.65 -4.42
CA SER A 191 7.26 -9.94 -3.16
C SER A 191 8.35 -11.00 -3.34
N THR A 192 8.04 -12.15 -3.95
CA THR A 192 8.98 -13.29 -4.02
C THR A 192 10.09 -13.10 -5.06
N THR A 193 9.76 -12.58 -6.24
CA THR A 193 10.71 -12.49 -7.36
C THR A 193 11.48 -11.17 -7.34
N TYR A 194 10.82 -10.08 -6.98
CA TYR A 194 11.42 -8.74 -6.99
C TYR A 194 11.80 -8.25 -5.60
N GLN A 195 11.64 -9.09 -4.56
CA GLN A 195 11.96 -8.77 -3.17
C GLN A 195 11.28 -7.49 -2.67
N GLN A 196 10.08 -7.21 -3.19
CA GLN A 196 9.30 -6.07 -2.80
C GLN A 196 8.59 -6.33 -1.47
N ALA A 197 8.82 -5.50 -0.46
CA ALA A 197 8.04 -5.54 0.77
C ALA A 197 6.62 -5.07 0.52
N ILE A 198 5.62 -5.85 0.97
CA ILE A 198 4.20 -5.58 0.72
C ILE A 198 3.38 -5.79 1.99
N VAL A 199 2.56 -4.81 2.34
CA VAL A 199 1.54 -4.92 3.39
C VAL A 199 0.17 -4.73 2.75
N VAL A 200 -0.69 -5.74 2.87
CA VAL A 200 -2.07 -5.69 2.38
C VAL A 200 -3.03 -5.70 3.55
N VAL A 201 -3.91 -4.72 3.60
CA VAL A 201 -5.09 -4.73 4.49
C VAL A 201 -6.24 -5.35 3.73
N THR A 202 -6.87 -6.36 4.30
CA THR A 202 -8.00 -7.04 3.65
C THR A 202 -8.84 -7.85 4.63
N HIS A 203 -10.06 -8.19 4.20
CA HIS A 203 -10.89 -9.22 4.81
C HIS A 203 -10.97 -10.50 3.95
N ASP A 204 -10.27 -10.54 2.80
CA ASP A 204 -10.28 -11.68 1.89
C ASP A 204 -9.30 -12.78 2.36
N PRO A 205 -9.80 -13.98 2.75
CA PRO A 205 -8.94 -15.06 3.22
C PRO A 205 -7.97 -15.60 2.14
N ARG A 206 -8.26 -15.37 0.86
CA ARG A 206 -7.36 -15.77 -0.23
C ARG A 206 -6.04 -15.00 -0.18
N VAL A 207 -6.07 -13.72 0.22
CA VAL A 207 -4.86 -12.91 0.43
C VAL A 207 -4.04 -13.50 1.58
N ALA A 208 -4.71 -13.85 2.69
CA ALA A 208 -4.06 -14.45 3.86
C ALA A 208 -3.30 -15.73 3.50
N ASN A 209 -3.90 -16.59 2.67
CA ASN A 209 -3.29 -17.85 2.24
C ASN A 209 -2.03 -17.68 1.38
N LEU A 210 -1.88 -16.54 0.71
CA LEU A 210 -0.71 -16.24 -0.12
C LEU A 210 0.34 -15.37 0.60
N ALA A 211 -0.02 -14.76 1.72
CA ALA A 211 0.91 -13.97 2.53
C ALA A 211 1.96 -14.87 3.21
N HIS A 212 3.14 -14.31 3.48
CA HIS A 212 4.15 -14.98 4.29
C HIS A 212 3.74 -15.01 5.77
N ARG A 213 2.99 -13.99 6.21
CA ARG A 213 2.50 -13.85 7.56
C ARG A 213 1.17 -13.09 7.58
N VAL A 214 0.29 -13.52 8.47
CA VAL A 214 -0.99 -12.84 8.74
C VAL A 214 -0.92 -12.17 10.11
N VAL A 215 -1.32 -10.91 10.15
CA VAL A 215 -1.47 -10.12 11.37
C VAL A 215 -2.96 -9.86 11.59
N HIS A 216 -3.49 -10.29 12.71
CA HIS A 216 -4.88 -10.02 13.06
C HIS A 216 -4.98 -8.75 13.87
N LEU A 217 -5.81 -7.80 13.40
CA LEU A 217 -6.11 -6.57 14.11
C LEU A 217 -7.56 -6.60 14.60
N ARG A 218 -7.76 -6.43 15.91
CA ARG A 218 -9.06 -6.37 16.54
C ARG A 218 -9.11 -5.25 17.56
N ASP A 219 -10.13 -4.42 17.50
CA ASP A 219 -10.34 -3.29 18.43
C ASP A 219 -9.08 -2.41 18.61
N GLY A 220 -8.38 -2.15 17.50
CA GLY A 220 -7.17 -1.33 17.46
C GLY A 220 -5.89 -2.01 17.99
N GLN A 221 -5.92 -3.30 18.30
CA GLN A 221 -4.77 -4.06 18.82
C GLN A 221 -4.41 -5.24 17.91
N VAL A 222 -3.13 -5.55 17.86
CA VAL A 222 -2.66 -6.79 17.22
C VAL A 222 -2.99 -7.96 18.14
N SER A 223 -3.89 -8.82 17.68
CA SER A 223 -4.17 -10.07 18.38
C SER A 223 -3.17 -11.13 17.93
N GLN A 224 -2.53 -11.81 18.87
CA GLN A 224 -1.80 -13.03 18.56
C GLN A 224 -2.80 -14.07 18.05
N PRO A 225 -2.44 -14.90 17.04
CA PRO A 225 -3.29 -16.04 16.69
C PRO A 225 -3.47 -16.89 17.94
N ASN A 226 -4.72 -17.20 18.30
CA ASN A 226 -4.98 -18.18 19.35
C ASN A 226 -4.23 -19.46 18.95
N PRO A 227 -3.40 -20.02 19.84
CA PRO A 227 -2.82 -21.33 19.57
C PRO A 227 -3.99 -22.33 19.45
N THR A 228 -4.16 -22.87 18.24
CA THR A 228 -5.03 -24.01 17.96
C THR A 228 -4.47 -25.27 18.57
#